data_b77bd3fc9f2c0e0b0fbd7299a524bf13
#
_entry.id   b77bd3fc9f2c0e0b0fbd7299a524bf13
#
_cell.length_a   1.000
_cell.length_b   1.000
_cell.length_c   1.000
_cell.angle_alpha   90.00
_cell.angle_beta   90.00
_cell.angle_gamma   90.00
#
_symmetry.space_group_name_H-M   'P 1'
#
loop_
_entity.id
_entity.type
_entity.pdbx_description
1 polymer ?
#
loop_
_entity_poly.entity_id
_entity_poly.type
_entity_poly.pdbx_seq_one_letter_code
_entity_poly.pdbx_strand_id
1 'polypeptide(L)'
;MKSRKLLISLALFILIVPVLTACGPTKIDVALSTYKIEMSATSAKAGDIVFHVHNDATDLTHEFVIFRTDLPADQLPLNDEGAVDEEGPGVTHVDEVEVEAGQAADLAVNLPAGNYVMICNINDNNEQHYMHGMYQAFTVK
;
A
#
# COMPACT_ATOMS: atom_id res chain seq x y z
N MET A 1 -43.51 -24.06 -64.69
CA MET A 1 -42.53 -23.15 -64.10
C MET A 1 -42.72 -23.09 -62.58
N LYS A 2 -41.89 -23.77 -61.81
CA LYS A 2 -41.96 -23.76 -60.36
C LYS A 2 -40.86 -22.81 -59.79
N SER A 3 -41.26 -21.66 -59.26
CA SER A 3 -40.37 -20.68 -58.61
C SER A 3 -39.90 -21.24 -57.28
N ARG A 4 -38.60 -21.50 -57.16
CA ARG A 4 -37.94 -21.84 -55.85
C ARG A 4 -37.61 -20.55 -55.14
N LYS A 5 -38.31 -20.25 -54.07
CA LYS A 5 -37.95 -19.15 -53.14
C LYS A 5 -36.76 -19.60 -52.29
N LEU A 6 -35.60 -18.98 -52.49
CA LEU A 6 -34.40 -19.17 -51.68
C LEU A 6 -34.54 -18.35 -50.37
N LEU A 7 -34.75 -19.03 -49.24
CA LEU A 7 -34.74 -18.43 -47.94
C LEU A 7 -33.29 -18.29 -47.47
N ILE A 8 -32.76 -17.08 -47.52
CA ILE A 8 -31.44 -16.74 -46.92
C ILE A 8 -31.66 -16.52 -45.45
N SER A 9 -31.22 -17.50 -44.63
CA SER A 9 -31.23 -17.36 -43.17
C SER A 9 -30.00 -16.56 -42.71
N LEU A 10 -30.21 -15.31 -42.33
CA LEU A 10 -29.16 -14.45 -41.80
C LEU A 10 -28.92 -14.82 -40.33
N ALA A 11 -27.88 -15.62 -40.05
CA ALA A 11 -27.45 -15.94 -38.72
C ALA A 11 -26.73 -14.71 -38.11
N LEU A 12 -27.38 -14.04 -37.18
CA LEU A 12 -26.77 -12.94 -36.38
C LEU A 12 -25.80 -13.51 -35.37
N PHE A 13 -24.50 -13.42 -35.65
CA PHE A 13 -23.43 -13.82 -34.73
C PHE A 13 -23.25 -12.70 -33.71
N ILE A 14 -23.81 -12.85 -32.51
CA ILE A 14 -23.58 -11.92 -31.38
C ILE A 14 -22.20 -12.18 -30.84
N LEU A 15 -21.25 -11.30 -31.16
CA LEU A 15 -19.90 -11.30 -30.58
C LEU A 15 -19.98 -10.80 -29.13
N ILE A 16 -19.96 -11.73 -28.16
CA ILE A 16 -19.85 -11.39 -26.73
C ILE A 16 -18.40 -10.99 -26.48
N VAL A 17 -18.13 -9.68 -26.43
CA VAL A 17 -16.85 -9.15 -26.01
C VAL A 17 -16.82 -9.18 -24.47
N PRO A 18 -15.91 -9.93 -23.83
CA PRO A 18 -15.77 -9.88 -22.38
C PRO A 18 -15.32 -8.47 -21.98
N VAL A 19 -16.15 -7.76 -21.23
CA VAL A 19 -15.76 -6.50 -20.58
C VAL A 19 -14.83 -6.88 -19.45
N LEU A 20 -13.52 -6.76 -19.68
CA LEU A 20 -12.51 -6.79 -18.59
C LEU A 20 -12.75 -5.53 -17.77
N THR A 21 -13.45 -5.66 -16.65
CA THR A 21 -13.49 -4.61 -15.63
C THR A 21 -12.09 -4.51 -15.05
N ALA A 22 -11.28 -3.57 -15.53
CA ALA A 22 -10.07 -3.17 -14.87
C ALA A 22 -10.48 -2.58 -13.52
N CYS A 23 -10.28 -3.34 -12.45
CA CYS A 23 -10.39 -2.83 -11.09
C CYS A 23 -9.26 -1.81 -10.92
N GLY A 24 -9.59 -0.55 -10.63
CA GLY A 24 -8.58 0.49 -10.35
C GLY A 24 -7.76 0.13 -9.09
N PRO A 25 -6.71 0.90 -8.79
CA PRO A 25 -5.87 0.64 -7.62
C PRO A 25 -6.69 0.66 -6.33
N THR A 26 -6.33 -0.20 -5.40
CA THR A 26 -6.88 -0.14 -4.03
C THR A 26 -6.40 1.15 -3.36
N LYS A 27 -7.31 1.94 -2.79
CA LYS A 27 -6.97 3.16 -2.07
C LYS A 27 -7.06 2.92 -0.57
N ILE A 28 -6.05 3.35 0.17
CA ILE A 28 -5.96 3.24 1.63
C ILE A 28 -5.57 4.60 2.18
N ASP A 29 -6.42 5.17 3.03
CA ASP A 29 -6.10 6.39 3.75
C ASP A 29 -5.23 6.05 4.97
N VAL A 30 -4.18 6.85 5.18
CA VAL A 30 -3.21 6.73 6.26
C VAL A 30 -3.11 8.07 6.98
N ALA A 31 -3.36 8.06 8.29
CA ALA A 31 -3.16 9.20 9.16
C ALA A 31 -1.91 8.97 10.01
N LEU A 32 -0.96 9.88 9.89
CA LEU A 32 0.23 9.96 10.74
C LEU A 32 -0.03 11.05 11.80
N SER A 33 0.20 10.72 13.05
CA SER A 33 0.13 11.67 14.15
C SER A 33 1.27 11.36 15.13
N THR A 34 1.41 12.11 16.20
CA THR A 34 2.51 11.93 17.15
C THR A 34 2.64 10.46 17.58
N TYR A 35 3.67 9.78 17.05
CA TYR A 35 4.03 8.38 17.27
C TYR A 35 2.93 7.35 16.92
N LYS A 36 2.04 7.66 15.98
CA LYS A 36 0.94 6.77 15.60
C LYS A 36 0.71 6.73 14.09
N ILE A 37 0.46 5.52 13.59
CA ILE A 37 -0.02 5.27 12.22
C ILE A 37 -1.43 4.68 12.34
N GLU A 38 -2.42 5.34 11.75
CA GLU A 38 -3.77 4.83 11.60
C GLU A 38 -4.07 4.62 10.12
N MET A 39 -4.64 3.47 9.78
CA MET A 39 -4.95 3.12 8.41
C MET A 39 -6.43 2.75 8.26
N SER A 40 -7.06 3.16 7.15
CA SER A 40 -8.46 2.82 6.85
C SER A 40 -8.68 1.32 6.62
N ALA A 41 -7.62 0.58 6.31
CA ALA A 41 -7.59 -0.88 6.22
C ALA A 41 -6.21 -1.42 6.59
N THR A 42 -6.18 -2.60 7.24
CA THR A 42 -4.94 -3.32 7.58
C THR A 42 -4.69 -4.54 6.68
N SER A 43 -5.48 -4.66 5.61
CA SER A 43 -5.25 -5.66 4.56
C SER A 43 -5.83 -5.22 3.22
N ALA A 44 -5.24 -5.74 2.12
CA ALA A 44 -5.70 -5.52 0.76
C ALA A 44 -5.54 -6.78 -0.09
N LYS A 45 -6.06 -6.75 -1.32
CA LYS A 45 -5.73 -7.73 -2.36
C LYS A 45 -4.40 -7.35 -3.00
N ALA A 46 -3.67 -8.38 -3.48
CA ALA A 46 -2.44 -8.17 -4.25
C ALA A 46 -2.69 -7.33 -5.51
N GLY A 47 -1.76 -6.46 -5.84
CA GLY A 47 -1.80 -5.57 -7.00
C GLY A 47 -1.47 -4.12 -6.66
N ASP A 48 -2.00 -3.20 -7.46
CA ASP A 48 -1.75 -1.78 -7.32
C ASP A 48 -2.52 -1.20 -6.12
N ILE A 49 -1.78 -0.56 -5.21
CA ILE A 49 -2.29 0.09 -4.01
C ILE A 49 -1.78 1.54 -4.00
N VAL A 50 -2.65 2.47 -3.66
CA VAL A 50 -2.30 3.86 -3.40
C VAL A 50 -2.59 4.15 -1.93
N PHE A 51 -1.55 4.44 -1.18
CA PHE A 51 -1.66 4.97 0.17
C PHE A 51 -1.74 6.49 0.09
N HIS A 52 -2.87 7.05 0.53
CA HIS A 52 -3.03 8.49 0.71
C HIS A 52 -2.61 8.83 2.13
N VAL A 53 -1.38 9.33 2.26
CA VAL A 53 -0.73 9.57 3.55
C VAL A 53 -0.88 11.04 3.92
N HIS A 54 -1.51 11.34 5.04
CA HIS A 54 -1.59 12.68 5.58
C HIS A 54 -0.99 12.73 6.98
N ASN A 55 -0.29 13.80 7.30
CA ASN A 55 0.36 14.02 8.57
C ASN A 55 -0.45 15.04 9.39
N ASP A 56 -1.15 14.56 10.41
CA ASP A 56 -1.99 15.35 11.32
C ASP A 56 -1.18 15.96 12.48
N ALA A 57 0.12 15.68 12.59
CA ALA A 57 0.97 16.33 13.56
C ALA A 57 1.09 17.83 13.24
N THR A 58 1.27 18.65 14.27
CA THR A 58 1.34 20.11 14.13
C THR A 58 2.74 20.64 13.89
N ASP A 59 3.76 19.85 14.26
CA ASP A 59 5.16 20.30 14.37
C ASP A 59 6.20 19.20 14.07
N LEU A 60 5.76 17.97 13.74
CA LEU A 60 6.64 16.85 13.44
C LEU A 60 6.49 16.42 11.98
N THR A 61 7.60 16.26 11.30
CA THR A 61 7.68 15.53 10.05
C THR A 61 7.59 14.04 10.35
N HIS A 62 6.84 13.31 9.53
CA HIS A 62 6.75 11.85 9.61
C HIS A 62 7.11 11.22 8.27
N GLU A 63 7.56 9.98 8.34
CA GLU A 63 7.85 9.14 7.19
C GLU A 63 6.92 7.93 7.21
N PHE A 64 6.47 7.51 6.04
CA PHE A 64 5.70 6.29 5.88
C PHE A 64 6.52 5.33 5.03
N VAL A 65 7.22 4.41 5.71
CA VAL A 65 8.09 3.40 5.09
C VAL A 65 7.37 2.07 5.06
N ILE A 66 7.46 1.35 3.96
CA ILE A 66 6.88 0.02 3.74
C ILE A 66 7.98 -1.03 3.72
N PHE A 67 7.94 -1.96 4.65
CA PHE A 67 8.77 -3.16 4.63
C PHE A 67 7.94 -4.41 4.34
N ARG A 68 8.46 -5.29 3.47
CA ARG A 68 7.98 -6.66 3.38
C ARG A 68 8.74 -7.50 4.40
N THR A 69 8.01 -8.16 5.31
CA THR A 69 8.60 -8.94 6.40
C THR A 69 7.57 -9.88 7.04
N ASP A 70 8.04 -11.00 7.60
CA ASP A 70 7.27 -11.89 8.46
C ASP A 70 7.58 -11.66 9.95
N LEU A 71 8.43 -10.69 10.27
CA LEU A 71 8.74 -10.33 11.66
C LEU A 71 7.54 -9.60 12.30
N PRO A 72 7.37 -9.71 13.63
CA PRO A 72 6.42 -8.87 14.37
C PRO A 72 6.73 -7.39 14.16
N ALA A 73 5.69 -6.56 14.09
CA ALA A 73 5.83 -5.13 13.76
C ALA A 73 6.69 -4.36 14.78
N ASP A 74 6.76 -4.83 16.01
CA ASP A 74 7.54 -4.27 17.12
C ASP A 74 8.92 -4.92 17.31
N GLN A 75 9.36 -5.79 16.35
CA GLN A 75 10.60 -6.55 16.45
C GLN A 75 11.44 -6.48 15.17
N LEU A 76 11.38 -5.35 14.47
CA LEU A 76 12.24 -5.15 13.30
C LEU A 76 13.72 -4.95 13.74
N PRO A 77 14.69 -5.35 12.91
CA PRO A 77 16.10 -5.16 13.22
C PRO A 77 16.44 -3.67 13.34
N LEU A 78 17.27 -3.31 14.31
CA LEU A 78 17.72 -1.94 14.52
C LEU A 78 19.20 -1.81 14.17
N ASN A 79 19.58 -0.65 13.66
CA ASN A 79 20.96 -0.25 13.45
C ASN A 79 21.59 0.32 14.74
N ASP A 80 22.83 0.72 14.69
CA ASP A 80 23.59 1.26 15.84
C ASP A 80 23.02 2.60 16.37
N GLU A 81 22.20 3.28 15.58
CA GLU A 81 21.54 4.55 15.92
C GLU A 81 20.12 4.33 16.50
N GLY A 82 19.68 3.08 16.57
CA GLY A 82 18.36 2.70 17.08
C GLY A 82 17.21 2.89 16.07
N ALA A 83 17.50 3.28 14.84
CA ALA A 83 16.52 3.26 13.74
C ALA A 83 16.37 1.82 13.20
N VAL A 84 15.26 1.55 12.52
CA VAL A 84 15.13 0.28 11.81
C VAL A 84 16.20 0.18 10.72
N ASP A 85 16.93 -0.94 10.72
CA ASP A 85 17.93 -1.26 9.68
C ASP A 85 17.19 -1.75 8.43
N GLU A 86 17.11 -0.89 7.42
CA GLU A 86 16.36 -1.15 6.18
C GLU A 86 16.97 -2.25 5.31
N GLU A 87 18.26 -2.55 5.53
CA GLU A 87 18.98 -3.67 4.92
C GLU A 87 19.17 -4.84 5.89
N GLY A 88 18.54 -4.76 7.06
CA GLY A 88 18.66 -5.73 8.14
C GLY A 88 18.05 -7.10 7.82
N PRO A 89 18.40 -8.12 8.59
CA PRO A 89 17.91 -9.48 8.35
C PRO A 89 16.39 -9.58 8.54
N GLY A 90 15.71 -10.19 7.56
CA GLY A 90 14.27 -10.47 7.64
C GLY A 90 13.36 -9.32 7.21
N VAL A 91 13.90 -8.19 6.78
CA VAL A 91 13.17 -7.08 6.17
C VAL A 91 13.59 -6.87 4.72
N THR A 92 12.68 -6.35 3.93
CA THR A 92 12.95 -5.89 2.56
C THR A 92 12.24 -4.55 2.40
N HIS A 93 13.01 -3.49 2.23
CA HIS A 93 12.47 -2.16 1.93
C HIS A 93 11.73 -2.19 0.59
N VAL A 94 10.53 -1.62 0.54
CA VAL A 94 9.69 -1.58 -0.65
C VAL A 94 9.64 -0.18 -1.23
N ASP A 95 9.18 0.79 -0.45
CA ASP A 95 9.07 2.20 -0.83
C ASP A 95 8.76 3.06 0.40
N GLU A 96 8.88 4.39 0.24
CA GLU A 96 8.68 5.35 1.34
C GLU A 96 8.20 6.71 0.84
N VAL A 97 7.60 7.49 1.73
CA VAL A 97 7.31 8.90 1.52
C VAL A 97 7.41 9.66 2.84
N GLU A 98 8.14 10.78 2.80
CA GLU A 98 8.20 11.74 3.89
C GLU A 98 7.07 12.79 3.74
N VAL A 99 6.39 13.12 4.84
CA VAL A 99 5.28 14.06 4.87
C VAL A 99 5.47 15.07 5.99
N GLU A 100 5.64 16.34 5.63
CA GLU A 100 5.74 17.43 6.58
C GLU A 100 4.45 17.64 7.38
N ALA A 101 4.55 18.27 8.56
CA ALA A 101 3.41 18.58 9.40
C ALA A 101 2.28 19.27 8.64
N GLY A 102 1.06 18.76 8.75
CA GLY A 102 -0.13 19.28 8.09
C GLY A 102 -0.19 19.06 6.57
N GLN A 103 0.75 18.30 5.99
CA GLN A 103 0.77 17.97 4.56
C GLN A 103 0.25 16.56 4.28
N ALA A 104 0.05 16.27 3.00
CA ALA A 104 -0.32 14.94 2.51
C ALA A 104 0.43 14.60 1.22
N ALA A 105 0.64 13.29 1.00
CA ALA A 105 1.25 12.76 -0.21
C ALA A 105 0.65 11.39 -0.56
N ASP A 106 0.67 11.03 -1.84
CA ASP A 106 0.28 9.70 -2.31
C ASP A 106 1.51 8.84 -2.54
N LEU A 107 1.50 7.62 -2.02
CA LEU A 107 2.49 6.59 -2.31
C LEU A 107 1.82 5.46 -3.08
N ALA A 108 2.19 5.30 -4.35
CA ALA A 108 1.63 4.28 -5.24
C ALA A 108 2.61 3.12 -5.41
N VAL A 109 2.21 1.92 -5.01
CA VAL A 109 3.03 0.72 -5.05
C VAL A 109 2.28 -0.47 -5.62
N ASN A 110 2.99 -1.44 -6.19
CA ASN A 110 2.45 -2.75 -6.52
C ASN A 110 2.92 -3.77 -5.49
N LEU A 111 2.01 -4.26 -4.65
CA LEU A 111 2.34 -5.20 -3.58
C LEU A 111 1.87 -6.61 -3.93
N PRO A 112 2.78 -7.59 -4.04
CA PRO A 112 2.43 -9.01 -4.10
C PRO A 112 1.89 -9.49 -2.75
N ALA A 113 1.18 -10.62 -2.77
CA ALA A 113 0.70 -11.25 -1.55
C ALA A 113 1.85 -11.50 -0.56
N GLY A 114 1.61 -11.19 0.72
CA GLY A 114 2.61 -11.30 1.78
C GLY A 114 2.27 -10.46 3.00
N ASN A 115 3.17 -10.48 3.98
CA ASN A 115 3.09 -9.67 5.18
C ASN A 115 4.00 -8.45 5.04
N TYR A 116 3.52 -7.35 5.59
CA TYR A 116 4.18 -6.05 5.53
C TYR A 116 4.09 -5.35 6.88
N VAL A 117 5.02 -4.47 7.13
CA VAL A 117 4.99 -3.54 8.26
C VAL A 117 5.25 -2.14 7.71
N MET A 118 4.39 -1.21 8.09
CA MET A 118 4.54 0.22 7.85
C MET A 118 5.10 0.86 9.11
N ILE A 119 6.10 1.73 8.97
CA ILE A 119 6.73 2.42 10.10
C ILE A 119 6.99 3.89 9.80
N CYS A 120 7.30 4.66 10.84
CA CYS A 120 8.05 5.90 10.71
C CYS A 120 9.46 5.68 11.25
N ASN A 121 10.48 5.84 10.40
CA ASN A 121 11.88 5.59 10.75
C ASN A 121 12.67 6.86 11.09
N ILE A 122 11.96 7.98 11.29
CA ILE A 122 12.57 9.26 11.66
C ILE A 122 13.11 9.20 13.09
N ASN A 123 14.31 9.78 13.25
CA ASN A 123 14.88 10.13 14.54
C ASN A 123 14.88 11.65 14.67
N ASP A 124 14.02 12.18 15.51
CA ASP A 124 13.99 13.61 15.83
C ASP A 124 14.41 13.83 17.28
N ASN A 125 15.45 14.68 17.48
CA ASN A 125 15.99 15.02 18.80
C ASN A 125 16.36 13.79 19.68
N ASN A 126 16.88 12.73 19.10
CA ASN A 126 17.16 11.42 19.69
C ASN A 126 15.90 10.62 20.09
N GLU A 127 14.75 10.97 19.57
CA GLU A 127 13.52 10.19 19.70
C GLU A 127 13.25 9.44 18.40
N GLN A 128 13.42 8.12 18.45
CA GLN A 128 13.12 7.22 17.33
C GLN A 128 11.63 6.95 17.28
N HIS A 129 10.94 7.42 16.25
CA HIS A 129 9.48 7.30 16.14
C HIS A 129 9.00 5.85 16.16
N TYR A 130 9.72 4.94 15.49
CA TYR A 130 9.46 3.51 15.56
C TYR A 130 9.47 2.97 17.01
N MET A 131 10.47 3.36 17.80
CA MET A 131 10.61 2.91 19.19
C MET A 131 9.49 3.43 20.10
N HIS A 132 8.83 4.52 19.72
CA HIS A 132 7.64 5.06 20.39
C HIS A 132 6.33 4.39 19.95
N GLY A 133 6.39 3.34 19.09
CA GLY A 133 5.22 2.59 18.66
C GLY A 133 4.65 3.02 17.32
N MET A 134 5.39 3.83 16.55
CA MET A 134 4.94 4.29 15.23
C MET A 134 5.14 3.22 14.17
N TYR A 135 4.36 2.15 14.24
CA TYR A 135 4.34 1.04 13.30
C TYR A 135 2.93 0.43 13.16
N GLN A 136 2.67 -0.20 12.02
CA GLN A 136 1.40 -0.87 11.73
C GLN A 136 1.65 -2.09 10.85
N ALA A 137 1.16 -3.26 11.28
CA ALA A 137 1.17 -4.47 10.44
C ALA A 137 0.11 -4.38 9.33
N PHE A 138 0.44 -4.93 8.16
CA PHE A 138 -0.44 -4.96 6.99
C PHE A 138 -0.30 -6.28 6.24
N THR A 139 -1.41 -6.83 5.74
CA THR A 139 -1.41 -8.11 5.01
C THR A 139 -1.99 -7.94 3.61
N VAL A 140 -1.26 -8.41 2.61
CA VAL A 140 -1.73 -8.49 1.22
C VAL A 140 -2.09 -9.95 0.89
N LYS A 141 -3.31 -10.17 0.34
CA LYS A 141 -3.90 -11.50 0.06
C LYS A 141 -4.05 -11.75 -1.42
#